data_5f682953a0bf8df1a05353ac0b2ea8c3
#
_entry.id   5f682953a0bf8df1a05353ac0b2ea8c3
#
_cell.length_a   1.000
_cell.length_b   1.000
_cell.length_c   1.000
_cell.angle_alpha   90.00
_cell.angle_beta   90.00
_cell.angle_gamma   90.00
#
_symmetry.space_group_name_H-M   'P 1'
#
loop_
_entity.id
_entity.type
_entity.pdbx_description
1 polymer ?
#
loop_
_entity_poly.entity_id
_entity_poly.type
_entity_poly.pdbx_seq_one_letter_code
_entity_poly.pdbx_strand_id
1 'polypeptide(L)'
;MDKEVNKSEVNNHPKIVRKKNLAEKIVIIDGQGGCGKTMLSPIIGAMDRVELLSYAFEVQWICILYKLNKIEKDAATSMVKMLIDHKLYQTMMGRDTNFRYSDLSSVFQNSNPWRYFKRIFQKGDLVIPD
;
A
#
# COMPACT_ATOMS: atom_id res chain seq x y z
N MET A 1 -22.79 45.37 -21.00
CA MET A 1 -21.41 45.74 -20.66
C MET A 1 -20.89 44.72 -19.66
N ASP A 2 -20.62 43.53 -20.21
CA ASP A 2 -20.27 42.33 -19.41
C ASP A 2 -18.78 42.35 -19.13
N LYS A 3 -18.45 42.35 -17.81
CA LYS A 3 -17.05 42.22 -17.39
C LYS A 3 -16.66 40.75 -17.48
N GLU A 4 -15.85 40.43 -18.48
CA GLU A 4 -15.09 39.17 -18.51
C GLU A 4 -14.22 39.09 -17.25
N VAL A 5 -14.57 38.17 -16.39
CA VAL A 5 -13.74 37.79 -15.25
C VAL A 5 -12.59 36.94 -15.79
N ASN A 6 -11.44 37.55 -15.86
CA ASN A 6 -10.19 36.94 -16.28
C ASN A 6 -9.79 35.81 -15.31
N LYS A 7 -10.12 34.55 -15.69
CA LYS A 7 -9.77 33.33 -14.96
C LYS A 7 -8.37 32.88 -15.33
N SER A 8 -7.35 33.60 -14.90
CA SER A 8 -5.98 33.12 -14.88
C SER A 8 -5.37 33.25 -13.49
N GLU A 9 -6.05 32.72 -12.47
CA GLU A 9 -5.35 32.33 -11.25
C GLU A 9 -4.61 31.02 -11.55
N VAL A 10 -3.34 31.15 -11.90
CA VAL A 10 -2.39 30.04 -11.88
C VAL A 10 -2.37 29.55 -10.42
N ASN A 11 -3.07 28.45 -10.15
CA ASN A 11 -3.05 27.79 -8.86
C ASN A 11 -1.64 27.31 -8.58
N ASN A 12 -0.85 28.19 -7.99
CA ASN A 12 0.56 27.94 -7.63
C ASN A 12 0.62 27.18 -6.28
N HIS A 13 -0.18 26.12 -6.18
CA HIS A 13 -0.12 25.24 -5.01
C HIS A 13 1.20 24.44 -5.06
N PRO A 14 1.93 24.39 -3.94
CA PRO A 14 3.17 23.61 -3.88
C PRO A 14 2.85 22.13 -4.11
N LYS A 15 3.52 21.50 -5.08
CA LYS A 15 3.34 20.08 -5.39
C LYS A 15 4.00 19.22 -4.33
N ILE A 16 3.24 18.25 -3.82
CA ILE A 16 3.74 17.26 -2.88
C ILE A 16 4.32 16.08 -3.68
N VAL A 17 5.64 15.92 -3.64
CA VAL A 17 6.33 14.85 -4.38
C VAL A 17 7.23 14.06 -3.44
N ARG A 18 7.07 12.74 -3.44
CA ARG A 18 7.96 11.83 -2.75
C ARG A 18 9.04 11.32 -3.71
N LYS A 19 10.32 11.56 -3.38
CA LYS A 19 11.46 11.26 -4.26
C LYS A 19 11.82 9.77 -4.32
N LYS A 20 11.70 9.04 -3.20
CA LYS A 20 12.06 7.62 -3.10
C LYS A 20 10.92 6.85 -2.44
N ASN A 21 10.60 5.68 -2.99
CA ASN A 21 9.62 4.75 -2.41
C ASN A 21 10.33 3.43 -2.10
N LEU A 22 9.88 2.75 -1.07
CA LEU A 22 10.35 1.41 -0.71
C LEU A 22 9.76 0.38 -1.68
N ALA A 23 8.47 0.53 -2.03
CA ALA A 23 7.80 -0.32 -3.01
C ALA A 23 8.02 0.23 -4.43
N GLU A 24 8.73 -0.51 -5.28
CA GLU A 24 8.93 -0.15 -6.69
C GLU A 24 7.67 -0.38 -7.53
N LYS A 25 6.98 -1.48 -7.27
CA LYS A 25 5.76 -1.89 -7.98
C LYS A 25 4.69 -2.29 -6.98
N ILE A 26 3.45 -1.92 -7.29
CA ILE A 26 2.29 -2.18 -6.45
C ILE A 26 1.26 -2.91 -7.30
N VAL A 27 0.78 -4.06 -6.82
CA VAL A 27 -0.34 -4.80 -7.39
C VAL A 27 -1.49 -4.73 -6.41
N ILE A 28 -2.63 -4.21 -6.85
CA ILE A 28 -3.85 -4.13 -6.06
C ILE A 28 -4.83 -5.20 -6.57
N ILE A 29 -5.26 -6.08 -5.67
CA ILE A 29 -6.27 -7.09 -5.95
C ILE A 29 -7.56 -6.62 -5.28
N ASP A 30 -8.50 -6.18 -6.07
CA ASP A 30 -9.79 -5.68 -5.59
C ASP A 30 -10.97 -6.39 -6.30
N GLY A 31 -12.18 -6.19 -5.78
CA GLY A 31 -13.41 -6.76 -6.30
C GLY A 31 -14.47 -6.93 -5.22
N GLN A 32 -15.66 -7.37 -5.60
CA GLN A 32 -16.78 -7.58 -4.68
C GLN A 32 -16.45 -8.61 -3.59
N GLY A 33 -17.19 -8.56 -2.48
CA GLY A 33 -17.16 -9.59 -1.44
C GLY A 33 -17.42 -10.98 -2.04
N GLY A 34 -16.66 -11.99 -1.63
CA GLY A 34 -16.84 -13.38 -2.10
C GLY A 34 -16.27 -13.73 -3.47
N CYS A 35 -15.64 -12.78 -4.20
CA CYS A 35 -15.08 -13.04 -5.54
C CYS A 35 -13.72 -13.79 -5.53
N GLY A 36 -13.27 -14.30 -4.40
CA GLY A 36 -12.06 -15.13 -4.32
C GLY A 36 -10.73 -14.37 -4.19
N LYS A 37 -10.74 -13.07 -3.92
CA LYS A 37 -9.51 -12.26 -3.71
C LYS A 37 -8.52 -12.91 -2.74
N THR A 38 -9.03 -13.40 -1.61
CA THR A 38 -8.22 -14.02 -0.56
C THR A 38 -7.53 -15.30 -1.03
N MET A 39 -8.12 -16.02 -1.99
CA MET A 39 -7.50 -17.22 -2.57
C MET A 39 -6.35 -16.87 -3.52
N LEU A 40 -6.40 -15.72 -4.18
CA LEU A 40 -5.32 -15.25 -5.07
C LEU A 40 -4.10 -14.76 -4.30
N SER A 41 -4.30 -14.25 -3.08
CA SER A 41 -3.22 -13.66 -2.27
C SER A 41 -2.04 -14.61 -2.03
N PRO A 42 -2.24 -15.87 -1.59
CA PRO A 42 -1.12 -16.81 -1.39
C PRO A 42 -0.41 -17.16 -2.72
N ILE A 43 -1.15 -17.22 -3.84
CA ILE A 43 -0.59 -17.52 -5.15
C ILE A 43 0.36 -16.40 -5.60
N ILE A 44 -0.09 -15.16 -5.46
CA ILE A 44 0.72 -13.98 -5.82
C ILE A 44 1.88 -13.80 -4.83
N GLY A 45 1.65 -14.02 -3.55
CA GLY A 45 2.68 -13.99 -2.51
C GLY A 45 3.75 -15.06 -2.64
N ALA A 46 3.48 -16.13 -3.43
CA ALA A 46 4.45 -17.17 -3.75
C ALA A 46 5.45 -16.77 -4.84
N MET A 47 5.17 -15.68 -5.57
CA MET A 47 6.07 -15.18 -6.61
C MET A 47 7.34 -14.59 -5.98
N ASP A 48 8.43 -14.66 -6.74
CA ASP A 48 9.71 -14.10 -6.28
C ASP A 48 9.64 -12.58 -6.12
N ARG A 49 10.26 -12.07 -5.07
CA ARG A 49 10.32 -10.64 -4.73
C ARG A 49 8.95 -9.97 -4.54
N VAL A 50 7.92 -10.73 -4.26
CA VAL A 50 6.59 -10.22 -3.91
C VAL A 50 6.40 -10.27 -2.41
N GLU A 51 5.94 -9.17 -1.82
CA GLU A 51 5.50 -9.09 -0.43
C GLU A 51 3.99 -8.95 -0.39
N LEU A 52 3.35 -9.80 0.41
CA LEU A 52 1.92 -9.75 0.63
C LEU A 52 1.63 -8.80 1.78
N LEU A 53 0.98 -7.68 1.48
CA LEU A 53 0.61 -6.68 2.47
C LEU A 53 -0.79 -6.94 3.02
N SER A 54 -0.99 -6.59 4.28
CA SER A 54 -2.33 -6.52 4.86
C SER A 54 -3.18 -5.49 4.13
N TYR A 55 -4.50 -5.71 4.14
CA TYR A 55 -5.44 -4.79 3.50
C TYR A 55 -5.36 -3.39 4.11
N ALA A 56 -5.19 -2.38 3.25
CA ALA A 56 -5.12 -0.97 3.62
C ALA A 56 -6.39 -0.24 3.16
N PHE A 57 -7.44 -0.25 3.98
CA PHE A 57 -8.72 0.42 3.68
C PHE A 57 -8.55 1.94 3.52
N GLU A 58 -7.51 2.52 4.09
CA GLU A 58 -7.17 3.94 3.99
C GLU A 58 -6.95 4.36 2.54
N VAL A 59 -6.45 3.47 1.69
CA VAL A 59 -6.28 3.72 0.25
C VAL A 59 -7.62 4.03 -0.41
N GLN A 60 -8.68 3.32 -0.04
CA GLN A 60 -10.03 3.58 -0.57
C GLN A 60 -10.52 4.98 -0.19
N TRP A 61 -10.31 5.40 1.06
CA TRP A 61 -10.69 6.74 1.50
C TRP A 61 -9.96 7.83 0.73
N ILE A 62 -8.66 7.67 0.48
CA ILE A 62 -7.88 8.62 -0.31
C ILE A 62 -8.43 8.70 -1.74
N CYS A 63 -8.76 7.56 -2.36
CA CYS A 63 -9.35 7.52 -3.70
C CYS A 63 -10.71 8.22 -3.74
N ILE A 64 -11.56 8.04 -2.71
CA ILE A 64 -12.86 8.72 -2.60
C ILE A 64 -12.66 10.24 -2.46
N LEU A 65 -11.76 10.68 -1.57
CA LEU A 65 -11.48 12.11 -1.38
C LEU A 65 -10.97 12.75 -2.67
N TYR A 66 -10.10 12.07 -3.42
CA TYR A 66 -9.64 12.53 -4.72
C TYR A 66 -10.79 12.61 -5.73
N LYS A 67 -11.63 11.57 -5.82
CA LYS A 67 -12.78 11.56 -6.73
C LYS A 67 -13.79 12.68 -6.42
N LEU A 68 -13.93 13.04 -5.15
CA LEU A 68 -14.79 14.14 -4.70
C LEU A 68 -14.11 15.53 -4.79
N ASN A 69 -12.94 15.62 -5.39
CA ASN A 69 -12.16 16.87 -5.50
C ASN A 69 -11.88 17.53 -4.13
N LYS A 70 -11.69 16.71 -3.08
CA LYS A 70 -11.35 17.19 -1.73
C LYS A 70 -9.83 17.26 -1.51
N ILE A 71 -9.06 16.54 -2.31
CA ILE A 71 -7.59 16.56 -2.31
C ILE A 71 -7.06 16.56 -3.73
N GLU A 72 -5.89 17.14 -3.92
CA GLU A 72 -5.18 17.18 -5.20
C GLU A 72 -4.56 15.83 -5.56
N LYS A 73 -4.33 15.58 -6.85
CA LYS A 73 -3.80 14.32 -7.38
C LYS A 73 -2.43 13.97 -6.81
N ASP A 74 -1.54 14.95 -6.69
CA ASP A 74 -0.20 14.77 -6.17
C ASP A 74 -0.22 14.41 -4.68
N ALA A 75 -1.08 15.07 -3.88
CA ALA A 75 -1.32 14.73 -2.48
C ALA A 75 -1.85 13.31 -2.35
N ALA A 76 -2.92 12.94 -3.09
CA ALA A 76 -3.50 11.60 -3.08
C ALA A 76 -2.43 10.53 -3.42
N THR A 77 -1.65 10.77 -4.49
CA THR A 77 -0.60 9.85 -4.93
C THR A 77 0.49 9.68 -3.86
N SER A 78 0.93 10.78 -3.25
CA SER A 78 1.97 10.74 -2.21
C SER A 78 1.49 10.04 -0.95
N MET A 79 0.23 10.25 -0.55
CA MET A 79 -0.39 9.57 0.59
C MET A 79 -0.50 8.06 0.37
N VAL A 80 -0.97 7.61 -0.80
CA VAL A 80 -1.05 6.18 -1.13
C VAL A 80 0.34 5.54 -1.10
N LYS A 81 1.34 6.16 -1.72
CA LYS A 81 2.71 5.65 -1.70
C LYS A 81 3.29 5.57 -0.30
N MET A 82 3.05 6.58 0.53
CA MET A 82 3.49 6.59 1.92
C MET A 82 2.85 5.46 2.73
N LEU A 83 1.54 5.24 2.57
CA LEU A 83 0.83 4.16 3.26
C LEU A 83 1.36 2.78 2.86
N ILE A 84 1.58 2.57 1.57
CA ILE A 84 2.10 1.28 1.08
C ILE A 84 3.52 1.04 1.58
N ASP A 85 4.38 2.03 1.54
CA ASP A 85 5.73 1.91 2.09
C ASP A 85 5.71 1.65 3.60
N HIS A 86 4.80 2.31 4.32
CA HIS A 86 4.63 2.06 5.75
C HIS A 86 4.17 0.62 6.02
N LYS A 87 3.18 0.13 5.29
CA LYS A 87 2.71 -1.26 5.39
C LYS A 87 3.81 -2.25 5.05
N LEU A 88 4.54 -2.01 3.96
CA LEU A 88 5.66 -2.83 3.55
C LEU A 88 6.74 -2.88 4.66
N TYR A 89 7.11 -1.72 5.21
CA TYR A 89 8.04 -1.62 6.32
C TYR A 89 7.55 -2.44 7.53
N GLN A 90 6.30 -2.28 7.94
CA GLN A 90 5.73 -3.01 9.08
C GLN A 90 5.74 -4.53 8.85
N THR A 91 5.39 -4.98 7.64
CA THR A 91 5.41 -6.40 7.28
C THR A 91 6.83 -6.97 7.26
N MET A 92 7.79 -6.24 6.69
CA MET A 92 9.20 -6.64 6.67
C MET A 92 9.79 -6.73 8.08
N MET A 93 9.37 -5.84 8.97
CA MET A 93 9.77 -5.86 10.39
C MET A 93 9.00 -6.88 11.24
N GLY A 94 8.11 -7.68 10.63
CA GLY A 94 7.31 -8.67 11.35
C GLY A 94 6.25 -8.08 12.29
N ARG A 95 5.90 -6.78 12.14
CA ARG A 95 4.95 -6.08 13.02
C ARG A 95 3.51 -6.15 12.54
N ASP A 96 3.29 -6.26 11.22
CA ASP A 96 1.96 -6.34 10.59
C ASP A 96 1.82 -7.71 9.89
N THR A 97 1.99 -8.77 10.65
CA THR A 97 1.98 -10.14 10.13
C THR A 97 0.88 -10.94 10.84
N ASN A 98 0.00 -11.57 10.05
CA ASN A 98 -1.09 -12.36 10.61
C ASN A 98 -0.62 -13.79 10.92
N PHE A 99 -0.48 -14.10 12.21
CA PHE A 99 -0.14 -15.44 12.73
C PHE A 99 -1.37 -16.25 13.16
N ARG A 100 -2.57 -15.82 12.81
CA ARG A 100 -3.80 -16.49 13.20
C ARG A 100 -4.04 -17.71 12.30
N TYR A 101 -3.81 -18.91 12.79
CA TYR A 101 -3.80 -20.15 12.01
C TYR A 101 -5.07 -20.36 11.16
N SER A 102 -6.24 -20.00 11.69
CA SER A 102 -7.53 -20.18 11.02
C SER A 102 -7.82 -19.20 9.89
N ASP A 103 -7.06 -18.13 9.77
CA ASP A 103 -7.33 -17.09 8.79
C ASP A 103 -6.67 -17.42 7.45
N LEU A 104 -7.42 -17.23 6.35
CA LEU A 104 -6.90 -17.42 5.00
C LEU A 104 -5.77 -16.45 4.63
N SER A 105 -5.68 -15.31 5.30
CA SER A 105 -4.58 -14.34 5.16
C SER A 105 -3.40 -14.60 6.08
N SER A 106 -3.40 -15.71 6.79
CA SER A 106 -2.35 -16.09 7.72
C SER A 106 -1.05 -16.45 7.01
N VAL A 107 0.07 -16.25 7.67
CA VAL A 107 1.40 -16.71 7.22
C VAL A 107 1.44 -18.22 6.98
N PHE A 108 0.62 -19.01 7.70
CA PHE A 108 0.54 -20.46 7.55
C PHE A 108 -0.06 -20.89 6.21
N GLN A 109 -0.82 -20.00 5.56
CA GLN A 109 -1.38 -20.23 4.22
C GLN A 109 -0.42 -19.77 3.12
N ASN A 110 0.71 -19.17 3.46
CA ASN A 110 1.72 -18.76 2.51
C ASN A 110 2.63 -19.96 2.13
N SER A 111 3.12 -19.97 0.90
CA SER A 111 4.04 -20.99 0.40
C SER A 111 5.38 -21.05 1.16
N ASN A 112 5.78 -19.96 1.80
CA ASN A 112 7.02 -19.89 2.59
C ASN A 112 6.79 -19.21 3.95
N PRO A 113 6.14 -19.90 4.91
CA PRO A 113 5.89 -19.34 6.23
C PRO A 113 7.16 -19.05 7.03
N TRP A 114 8.23 -19.83 6.83
CA TRP A 114 9.51 -19.65 7.51
C TRP A 114 10.15 -18.28 7.26
N ARG A 115 9.90 -17.65 6.13
CA ARG A 115 10.35 -16.29 5.84
C ARG A 115 9.86 -15.29 6.88
N TYR A 116 8.61 -15.41 7.30
CA TYR A 116 7.99 -14.53 8.30
C TYR A 116 8.47 -14.83 9.71
N PHE A 117 8.64 -16.11 10.05
CA PHE A 117 9.19 -16.50 11.35
C PHE A 117 10.62 -16.00 11.53
N LYS A 118 11.48 -16.11 10.54
CA LYS A 118 12.84 -15.59 10.60
C LYS A 118 12.89 -14.10 10.90
N ARG A 119 11.97 -13.32 10.35
CA ARG A 119 11.91 -11.86 10.56
C ARG A 119 11.73 -11.47 12.02
N ILE A 120 11.02 -12.26 12.80
CA ILE A 120 10.77 -11.98 14.23
C ILE A 120 12.09 -11.98 15.02
N PHE A 121 13.05 -12.81 14.60
CA PHE A 121 14.33 -12.99 15.28
C PHE A 121 15.47 -12.20 14.62
N GLN A 122 15.25 -11.59 13.47
CA GLN A 122 16.25 -10.77 12.78
C GLN A 122 16.31 -9.36 13.38
N LYS A 123 17.50 -8.78 13.45
CA LYS A 123 17.67 -7.35 13.73
C LYS A 123 17.11 -6.54 12.56
N GLY A 124 16.48 -5.39 12.86
CA GLY A 124 15.80 -4.54 11.86
C GLY A 124 16.71 -4.13 10.70
N ASP A 125 17.95 -3.80 10.99
CA ASP A 125 18.97 -3.38 10.03
C ASP A 125 19.31 -4.46 8.96
N LEU A 126 19.03 -5.73 9.28
CA LEU A 126 19.24 -6.85 8.34
C LEU A 126 18.03 -7.16 7.46
N VAL A 127 16.88 -6.59 7.79
CA VAL A 127 15.62 -6.85 7.08
C VAL A 127 15.39 -5.85 5.95
N ILE A 128 15.84 -4.62 6.13
CA ILE A 128 15.74 -3.54 5.13
C ILE A 128 17.17 -3.09 4.83
N PRO A 129 17.75 -3.56 3.72
CA PRO A 129 19.05 -3.06 3.27
C PRO A 129 18.92 -1.59 2.85
N ASP A 130 19.94 -0.80 3.12
CA ASP A 130 20.07 0.62 2.74
C ASP A 130 19.96 0.85 1.21
#